data_28c10d29169c117908cca3d0b784056a
#
_entry.id   28c10d29169c117908cca3d0b784056a
#
_cell.length_a   1.000
_cell.length_b   1.000
_cell.length_c   1.000
_cell.angle_alpha   90.00
_cell.angle_beta   90.00
_cell.angle_gamma   90.00
#
_symmetry.space_group_name_H-M   'P 1'
#
loop_
_entity.id
_entity.type
_entity.pdbx_description
1 polymer ?
#
loop_
_entity_poly.entity_id
_entity_poly.type
_entity_poly.pdbx_seq_one_letter_code
_entity_poly.pdbx_strand_id
1 'polypeptide(L)'
;RLFKSFTATFSVPADGQYGLLLDVGQRMARKHYIAIDGNKIVDVNNLWLPPTTSVIVELSKGEHTVEVQGVKEDSPVLYWRQVTDETVFRSPVAHSLDYTVFSGNADEIIAGYRQLTGKAPMLPLWALGYIHCRERYNTQAELLENAHEFRKLLT
;
A
#
# COMPACT_ATOMS: atom_id res chain seq x y z
N ARG A 1 -3.87 12.60 17.95
CA ARG A 1 -4.08 11.23 18.46
C ARG A 1 -2.77 10.73 19.02
N LEU A 2 -2.83 10.15 20.23
CA LEU A 2 -1.67 9.51 20.85
C LEU A 2 -1.56 8.09 20.27
N PHE A 3 -0.38 7.75 19.77
CA PHE A 3 -0.07 6.38 19.40
C PHE A 3 0.26 5.57 20.65
N LYS A 4 -0.13 4.30 20.64
CA LYS A 4 0.18 3.32 21.67
C LYS A 4 1.02 2.22 21.03
N SER A 5 2.09 1.81 21.70
CA SER A 5 2.86 0.62 21.33
C SER A 5 2.21 -0.62 21.91
N PHE A 6 2.19 -1.67 21.12
CA PHE A 6 1.76 -3.02 21.49
C PHE A 6 2.93 -3.95 21.23
N THR A 7 3.24 -4.79 22.21
CA THR A 7 4.32 -5.76 22.12
C THR A 7 3.76 -7.16 22.26
N ALA A 8 4.24 -8.07 21.43
CA ALA A 8 3.91 -9.49 21.48
C ALA A 8 5.12 -10.32 21.10
N THR A 9 5.06 -11.63 21.39
CA THR A 9 6.03 -12.60 20.90
C THR A 9 5.37 -13.54 19.90
N PHE A 10 6.15 -14.02 18.94
CA PHE A 10 5.76 -15.06 18.01
C PHE A 10 6.96 -15.96 17.70
N SER A 11 6.71 -17.17 17.28
CA SER A 11 7.77 -18.12 17.01
C SER A 11 7.72 -18.60 15.57
N VAL A 12 8.89 -18.64 14.91
CA VAL A 12 9.03 -19.16 13.55
C VAL A 12 9.72 -20.52 13.55
N PRO A 13 9.27 -21.47 12.71
CA PRO A 13 9.72 -22.87 12.77
C PRO A 13 11.08 -23.11 12.11
N ALA A 14 11.56 -22.21 11.27
CA ALA A 14 12.80 -22.36 10.51
C ALA A 14 13.40 -20.98 10.20
N ASP A 15 14.69 -20.95 9.88
CA ASP A 15 15.34 -19.77 9.30
C ASP A 15 14.76 -19.47 7.93
N GLY A 16 14.69 -18.20 7.55
CA GLY A 16 14.28 -17.81 6.20
C GLY A 16 13.52 -16.50 6.14
N GLN A 17 12.94 -16.25 4.97
CA GLN A 17 12.13 -15.07 4.72
C GLN A 17 10.70 -15.26 5.20
N TYR A 18 10.19 -14.24 5.86
CA TYR A 18 8.82 -14.21 6.35
C TYR A 18 8.13 -12.93 5.88
N GLY A 19 6.97 -13.11 5.28
CA GLY A 19 6.05 -12.01 4.98
C GLY A 19 5.26 -11.65 6.24
N LEU A 20 5.32 -10.39 6.64
CA LEU A 20 4.55 -9.82 7.73
C LEU A 20 3.45 -8.94 7.14
N LEU A 21 2.23 -9.06 7.64
CA LEU A 21 1.10 -8.19 7.31
C LEU A 21 0.56 -7.60 8.61
N LEU A 22 0.73 -6.30 8.79
CA LEU A 22 0.14 -5.55 9.89
C LEU A 22 -1.20 -4.98 9.44
N ASP A 23 -2.26 -5.28 10.21
CA ASP A 23 -3.55 -4.60 10.13
C ASP A 23 -3.74 -3.81 11.43
N VAL A 24 -3.83 -2.49 11.32
CA VAL A 24 -3.97 -1.61 12.48
C VAL A 24 -5.40 -1.44 12.95
N GLY A 25 -6.36 -2.18 12.36
CA GLY A 25 -7.77 -2.18 12.80
C GLY A 25 -8.55 -0.92 12.46
N GLN A 26 -8.00 0.00 11.67
CA GLN A 26 -8.64 1.26 11.29
C GLN A 26 -9.00 1.26 9.81
N ARG A 27 -10.08 1.97 9.48
CA ARG A 27 -10.43 2.20 8.08
C ARG A 27 -9.33 2.93 7.31
N MET A 28 -8.58 3.78 8.00
CA MET A 28 -7.48 4.56 7.44
C MET A 28 -6.42 4.77 8.52
N ALA A 29 -5.25 4.23 8.29
CA ALA A 29 -4.11 4.39 9.18
C ALA A 29 -3.49 5.79 9.03
N ARG A 30 -2.75 6.20 10.06
CA ARG A 30 -1.90 7.40 10.02
C ARG A 30 -0.44 7.07 10.24
N LYS A 31 -0.18 5.90 10.79
CA LYS A 31 1.15 5.39 11.05
C LYS A 31 1.16 3.87 10.89
N HIS A 32 2.20 3.37 10.23
CA HIS A 32 2.58 1.97 10.29
C HIS A 32 3.95 1.88 10.93
N TYR A 33 4.05 1.09 11.99
CA TYR A 33 5.30 0.83 12.69
C TYR A 33 5.40 -0.64 13.01
N ILE A 34 6.53 -1.23 12.65
CA ILE A 34 6.90 -2.61 12.98
C ILE A 34 8.36 -2.60 13.37
N ALA A 35 8.66 -3.10 14.55
CA ALA A 35 10.01 -3.45 14.96
C ALA A 35 10.06 -4.93 15.38
N ILE A 36 11.11 -5.63 15.00
CA ILE A 36 11.38 -7.02 15.35
C ILE A 36 12.68 -7.06 16.11
N ASP A 37 12.65 -7.64 17.31
CA ASP A 37 13.81 -7.77 18.22
C ASP A 37 14.53 -6.43 18.43
N GLY A 38 13.76 -5.37 18.55
CA GLY A 38 14.24 -3.99 18.68
C GLY A 38 14.71 -3.32 17.39
N ASN A 39 14.80 -4.04 16.28
CA ASN A 39 15.17 -3.49 14.98
C ASN A 39 13.94 -2.95 14.25
N LYS A 40 13.97 -1.67 13.90
CA LYS A 40 12.89 -1.01 13.18
C LYS A 40 12.88 -1.44 11.73
N ILE A 41 11.77 -2.05 11.30
CA ILE A 41 11.55 -2.58 9.94
C ILE A 41 10.66 -1.64 9.12
N VAL A 42 9.57 -1.16 9.73
CA VAL A 42 8.64 -0.22 9.08
C VAL A 42 8.43 0.97 10.00
N ASP A 43 8.53 2.18 9.45
CA ASP A 43 8.17 3.41 10.14
C ASP A 43 7.67 4.45 9.13
N VAL A 44 6.38 4.41 8.85
CA VAL A 44 5.75 5.25 7.84
C VAL A 44 4.63 6.07 8.48
N ASN A 45 4.72 7.39 8.31
CA ASN A 45 3.69 8.33 8.71
C ASN A 45 3.11 9.00 7.46
N ASN A 46 1.81 8.89 7.29
CA ASN A 46 1.08 9.60 6.25
C ASN A 46 -0.38 9.77 6.69
N LEU A 47 -1.00 10.85 6.27
CA LEU A 47 -2.41 11.12 6.57
C LEU A 47 -3.37 10.12 5.92
N TRP A 48 -2.95 9.50 4.80
CA TRP A 48 -3.78 8.66 3.93
C TRP A 48 -3.24 7.24 3.79
N LEU A 49 -2.66 6.67 4.84
CA LEU A 49 -2.21 5.28 4.80
C LEU A 49 -3.41 4.32 4.74
N PRO A 50 -3.32 3.23 3.96
CA PRO A 50 -4.28 2.14 4.04
C PRO A 50 -4.27 1.51 5.44
N PRO A 51 -5.30 0.73 5.81
CA PRO A 51 -5.35 0.08 7.13
C PRO A 51 -4.26 -0.98 7.31
N THR A 52 -3.67 -1.47 6.24
CA THR A 52 -2.69 -2.55 6.26
C THR A 52 -1.37 -2.13 5.65
N THR A 53 -0.28 -2.76 6.12
CA THR A 53 1.04 -2.72 5.47
C THR A 53 1.69 -4.09 5.53
N SER A 54 2.53 -4.38 4.54
CA SER A 54 3.27 -5.65 4.50
C SER A 54 4.75 -5.40 4.25
N VAL A 55 5.56 -6.33 4.75
CA VAL A 55 7.02 -6.32 4.57
C VAL A 55 7.54 -7.75 4.59
N ILE A 56 8.63 -8.01 3.89
CA ILE A 56 9.37 -9.28 3.97
C ILE A 56 10.61 -9.04 4.83
N VAL A 57 10.88 -9.96 5.77
CA VAL A 57 12.01 -9.91 6.69
C VAL A 57 12.71 -11.26 6.76
N GLU A 58 14.01 -11.26 6.99
CA GLU A 58 14.76 -12.46 7.33
C GLU A 58 14.65 -12.71 8.84
N LEU A 59 14.22 -13.91 9.22
CA LEU A 59 14.14 -14.33 10.63
C LEU A 59 14.86 -15.65 10.84
N SER A 60 15.54 -15.77 11.98
CA SER A 60 16.10 -17.03 12.44
C SER A 60 15.02 -17.89 13.09
N LYS A 61 15.19 -19.20 13.07
CA LYS A 61 14.31 -20.11 13.83
C LYS A 61 14.28 -19.71 15.30
N GLY A 62 13.08 -19.63 15.87
CA GLY A 62 12.89 -19.36 17.29
C GLY A 62 11.84 -18.31 17.59
N GLU A 63 11.90 -17.80 18.80
CA GLU A 63 10.99 -16.75 19.27
C GLU A 63 11.53 -15.36 18.93
N HIS A 64 10.64 -14.50 18.48
CA HIS A 64 10.89 -13.10 18.15
C HIS A 64 9.93 -12.19 18.90
N THR A 65 10.42 -11.04 19.29
CA THR A 65 9.60 -9.97 19.86
C THR A 65 9.20 -9.01 18.76
N VAL A 66 7.91 -8.71 18.67
CA VAL A 66 7.40 -7.70 17.74
C VAL A 66 6.82 -6.52 18.53
N GLU A 67 7.15 -5.32 18.09
CA GLU A 67 6.50 -4.09 18.50
C GLU A 67 5.77 -3.48 17.31
N VAL A 68 4.50 -3.13 17.50
CA VAL A 68 3.69 -2.41 16.52
C VAL A 68 3.07 -1.18 17.19
N GLN A 69 2.76 -0.14 16.40
CA GLN A 69 2.08 1.04 16.92
C GLN A 69 0.73 1.23 16.23
N GLY A 70 -0.25 1.59 17.03
CA GLY A 70 -1.60 1.96 16.62
C GLY A 70 -2.13 3.09 17.48
N VAL A 71 -3.34 3.56 17.23
CA VAL A 71 -4.02 4.48 18.17
C VAL A 71 -4.53 3.70 19.36
N LYS A 72 -4.82 4.43 20.44
CA LYS A 72 -5.19 3.85 21.75
C LYS A 72 -6.36 2.86 21.68
N GLU A 73 -7.30 3.12 20.78
CA GLU A 73 -8.52 2.32 20.61
C GLU A 73 -8.35 1.15 19.60
N ASP A 74 -7.20 1.09 18.92
CA ASP A 74 -6.94 0.05 17.93
C ASP A 74 -6.56 -1.26 18.60
N SER A 75 -6.87 -2.34 17.91
CA SER A 75 -6.37 -3.69 18.21
C SER A 75 -5.57 -4.17 17.01
N PRO A 76 -4.29 -3.75 16.87
CA PRO A 76 -3.46 -4.16 15.75
C PRO A 76 -3.33 -5.68 15.71
N VAL A 77 -3.40 -6.26 14.52
CA VAL A 77 -3.19 -7.67 14.27
C VAL A 77 -2.00 -7.83 13.34
N LEU A 78 -1.05 -8.67 13.71
CA LEU A 78 0.07 -9.05 12.87
C LEU A 78 -0.13 -10.48 12.37
N TYR A 79 -0.22 -10.62 11.06
CA TYR A 79 -0.15 -11.93 10.39
C TYR A 79 1.28 -12.14 9.90
N TRP A 80 1.75 -13.37 9.99
CA TRP A 80 3.05 -13.74 9.46
C TRP A 80 3.00 -15.08 8.74
N ARG A 81 3.84 -15.24 7.75
CA ARG A 81 3.93 -16.45 6.95
C ARG A 81 5.32 -16.56 6.35
N GLN A 82 5.88 -17.78 6.34
CA GLN A 82 7.10 -18.04 5.59
C GLN A 82 6.88 -17.78 4.10
N VAL A 83 7.83 -17.09 3.47
CA VAL A 83 7.85 -16.89 2.02
C VAL A 83 8.20 -18.21 1.35
N THR A 84 7.39 -18.61 0.39
CA THR A 84 7.58 -19.78 -0.44
C THR A 84 7.51 -19.36 -1.90
N ASP A 85 7.93 -20.23 -2.82
CA ASP A 85 7.83 -19.99 -4.27
C ASP A 85 6.38 -20.11 -4.79
N GLU A 86 5.42 -20.10 -3.89
CA GLU A 86 3.99 -20.22 -4.19
C GLU A 86 3.28 -18.88 -4.15
N THR A 87 2.42 -18.62 -5.13
CA THR A 87 1.44 -17.55 -5.08
C THR A 87 0.12 -18.09 -4.54
N VAL A 88 -0.36 -17.52 -3.42
CA VAL A 88 -1.58 -17.98 -2.76
C VAL A 88 -2.66 -16.92 -2.83
N PHE A 89 -3.79 -17.26 -3.41
CA PHE A 89 -5.02 -16.48 -3.36
C PHE A 89 -5.94 -17.07 -2.30
N ARG A 90 -6.43 -16.24 -1.41
CA ARG A 90 -7.37 -16.65 -0.35
C ARG A 90 -8.55 -15.69 -0.29
N SER A 91 -9.75 -16.25 -0.34
CA SER A 91 -10.99 -15.51 -0.07
C SER A 91 -11.82 -16.29 0.94
N PRO A 92 -12.43 -15.65 1.94
CA PRO A 92 -13.33 -16.30 2.88
C PRO A 92 -14.63 -16.78 2.21
N VAL A 93 -15.02 -16.11 1.11
CA VAL A 93 -16.21 -16.46 0.32
C VAL A 93 -15.88 -16.27 -1.16
N ALA A 94 -15.88 -17.34 -1.93
CA ALA A 94 -15.76 -17.29 -3.38
C ALA A 94 -16.46 -18.51 -4.01
N HIS A 95 -17.23 -18.30 -5.10
CA HIS A 95 -17.79 -19.36 -5.92
C HIS A 95 -16.83 -19.76 -7.05
N SER A 96 -16.01 -18.84 -7.51
CA SER A 96 -15.01 -19.06 -8.53
C SER A 96 -13.81 -18.14 -8.34
N LEU A 97 -12.70 -18.48 -8.93
CA LEU A 97 -11.50 -17.66 -9.05
C LEU A 97 -11.03 -17.73 -10.51
N ASP A 98 -11.10 -16.59 -11.17
CA ASP A 98 -10.58 -16.42 -12.52
C ASP A 98 -9.30 -15.60 -12.47
N TYR A 99 -8.22 -16.10 -13.01
CA TYR A 99 -6.95 -15.38 -13.06
C TYR A 99 -6.22 -15.61 -14.38
N THR A 100 -5.42 -14.64 -14.76
CA THR A 100 -4.58 -14.71 -15.94
C THR A 100 -3.14 -14.43 -15.55
N VAL A 101 -2.23 -15.26 -16.00
CA VAL A 101 -0.78 -15.07 -15.80
C VAL A 101 -0.17 -14.64 -17.13
N PHE A 102 0.57 -13.54 -17.09
CA PHE A 102 1.40 -13.08 -18.20
C PHE A 102 2.86 -13.39 -17.87
N SER A 103 3.56 -14.01 -18.80
CA SER A 103 4.99 -14.31 -18.71
C SER A 103 5.73 -13.69 -19.89
N GLY A 104 6.99 -13.33 -19.68
CA GLY A 104 7.84 -12.71 -20.68
C GLY A 104 8.54 -11.44 -20.18
N ASN A 105 9.14 -10.69 -21.09
CA ASN A 105 9.67 -9.36 -20.78
C ASN A 105 8.53 -8.33 -20.62
N ALA A 106 8.87 -7.11 -20.21
CA ALA A 106 7.88 -6.07 -19.93
C ALA A 106 6.97 -5.75 -21.13
N ASP A 107 7.54 -5.70 -22.34
CA ASP A 107 6.77 -5.38 -23.55
C ASP A 107 5.79 -6.51 -23.91
N GLU A 108 6.20 -7.76 -23.74
CA GLU A 108 5.35 -8.94 -23.97
C GLU A 108 4.20 -9.00 -22.96
N ILE A 109 4.47 -8.73 -21.68
CA ILE A 109 3.46 -8.68 -20.62
C ILE A 109 2.45 -7.56 -20.89
N ILE A 110 2.91 -6.36 -21.24
CA ILE A 110 2.03 -5.23 -21.58
C ILE A 110 1.21 -5.53 -22.84
N ALA A 111 1.82 -6.14 -23.85
CA ALA A 111 1.12 -6.52 -25.09
C ALA A 111 0.02 -7.55 -24.80
N GLY A 112 0.33 -8.59 -24.04
CA GLY A 112 -0.64 -9.61 -23.61
C GLY A 112 -1.79 -9.02 -22.79
N TYR A 113 -1.49 -8.17 -21.84
CA TYR A 113 -2.50 -7.45 -21.05
C TYR A 113 -3.42 -6.61 -21.94
N ARG A 114 -2.85 -5.85 -22.88
CA ARG A 114 -3.64 -5.03 -23.83
C ARG A 114 -4.46 -5.86 -24.80
N GLN A 115 -4.01 -7.05 -25.14
CA GLN A 115 -4.80 -7.97 -25.97
C GLN A 115 -6.04 -8.44 -25.22
N LEU A 116 -5.93 -8.69 -23.91
CA LEU A 116 -7.04 -9.14 -23.08
C LEU A 116 -8.00 -7.99 -22.72
N THR A 117 -7.47 -6.82 -22.36
CA THR A 117 -8.26 -5.68 -21.83
C THR A 117 -8.63 -4.63 -22.88
N GLY A 118 -8.07 -4.73 -24.07
CA GLY A 118 -8.22 -3.74 -25.13
C GLY A 118 -7.12 -2.68 -25.13
N LYS A 119 -7.04 -1.94 -26.22
CA LYS A 119 -6.07 -0.87 -26.40
C LYS A 119 -6.50 0.39 -25.65
N ALA A 120 -5.58 1.03 -24.93
CA ALA A 120 -5.82 2.35 -24.38
C ALA A 120 -6.12 3.36 -25.50
N PRO A 121 -7.13 4.22 -25.36
CA PRO A 121 -7.40 5.25 -26.33
C PRO A 121 -6.27 6.29 -26.37
N MET A 122 -6.00 6.83 -27.54
CA MET A 122 -5.09 7.97 -27.67
C MET A 122 -5.78 9.21 -27.07
N LEU A 123 -5.16 9.77 -26.06
CA LEU A 123 -5.65 11.01 -25.46
C LEU A 123 -5.37 12.20 -26.38
N PRO A 124 -6.24 13.21 -26.42
CA PRO A 124 -5.98 14.46 -27.12
C PRO A 124 -4.79 15.17 -26.46
N LEU A 125 -4.03 15.95 -27.26
CA LEU A 125 -2.79 16.60 -26.80
C LEU A 125 -2.99 17.45 -25.54
N TRP A 126 -4.11 18.15 -25.41
CA TRP A 126 -4.42 18.96 -24.24
C TRP A 126 -4.52 18.18 -22.93
N ALA A 127 -4.90 16.89 -23.01
CA ALA A 127 -4.99 16.01 -21.84
C ALA A 127 -3.62 15.57 -21.30
N LEU A 128 -2.54 15.77 -22.08
CA LEU A 128 -1.15 15.51 -21.69
C LEU A 128 -0.48 16.75 -21.10
N GLY A 129 -1.20 17.88 -21.04
CA GLY A 129 -0.71 19.11 -20.41
C GLY A 129 -0.86 19.10 -18.88
N TYR A 130 -0.58 20.24 -18.29
CA TYR A 130 -0.73 20.43 -16.85
C TYR A 130 -2.20 20.38 -16.43
N ILE A 131 -2.52 19.49 -15.50
CA ILE A 131 -3.84 19.37 -14.88
C ILE A 131 -3.72 19.82 -13.43
N HIS A 132 -4.27 20.98 -13.12
CA HIS A 132 -4.30 21.51 -11.78
C HIS A 132 -5.33 20.77 -10.92
N CYS A 133 -4.88 20.27 -9.76
CA CYS A 133 -5.75 19.67 -8.76
C CYS A 133 -5.50 20.32 -7.40
N ARG A 134 -6.56 20.75 -6.75
CA ARG A 134 -6.55 21.23 -5.37
C ARG A 134 -7.75 20.64 -4.65
N GLU A 135 -7.59 20.25 -3.39
CA GLU A 135 -8.64 19.60 -2.61
C GLU A 135 -9.97 20.37 -2.63
N ARG A 136 -9.88 21.70 -2.51
CA ARG A 136 -11.05 22.58 -2.72
C ARG A 136 -10.66 24.04 -3.00
N TYR A 137 -11.57 24.69 -3.69
CA TYR A 137 -11.73 26.15 -3.73
C TYR A 137 -13.00 26.50 -2.97
N ASN A 138 -12.92 27.39 -1.99
CA ASN A 138 -14.07 27.73 -1.15
C ASN A 138 -15.05 28.66 -1.86
N THR A 139 -14.55 29.45 -2.82
CA THR A 139 -15.34 30.44 -3.57
C THR A 139 -15.03 30.39 -5.07
N GLN A 140 -15.98 30.87 -5.87
CA GLN A 140 -15.78 31.08 -7.30
C GLN A 140 -14.64 32.08 -7.57
N ALA A 141 -14.50 33.11 -6.72
CA ALA A 141 -13.45 34.11 -6.86
C ALA A 141 -12.07 33.50 -6.78
N GLU A 142 -11.81 32.63 -5.78
CA GLU A 142 -10.54 31.90 -5.64
C GLU A 142 -10.23 31.03 -6.87
N LEU A 143 -11.25 30.37 -7.43
CA LEU A 143 -11.07 29.55 -8.63
C LEU A 143 -10.66 30.40 -9.84
N LEU A 144 -11.36 31.53 -10.06
CA LEU A 144 -11.06 32.43 -11.15
C LEU A 144 -9.71 33.10 -11.02
N GLU A 145 -9.32 33.52 -9.81
CA GLU A 145 -8.01 34.09 -9.54
C GLU A 145 -6.89 33.11 -9.90
N ASN A 146 -6.99 31.86 -9.47
CA ASN A 146 -6.02 30.81 -9.84
C ASN A 146 -5.96 30.63 -11.38
N ALA A 147 -7.08 30.56 -12.05
CA ALA A 147 -7.13 30.43 -13.52
C ALA A 147 -6.45 31.61 -14.23
N HIS A 148 -6.61 32.81 -13.71
CA HIS A 148 -5.98 34.04 -14.25
C HIS A 148 -4.46 34.02 -13.99
N GLU A 149 -4.01 33.62 -12.80
CA GLU A 149 -2.58 33.53 -12.49
C GLU A 149 -1.87 32.48 -13.38
N PHE A 150 -2.46 31.29 -13.55
CA PHE A 150 -1.91 30.30 -14.47
C PHE A 150 -1.81 30.83 -15.91
N ARG A 151 -2.79 31.59 -16.40
CA ARG A 151 -2.70 32.20 -17.73
C ARG A 151 -1.58 33.20 -17.88
N LYS A 152 -1.31 33.98 -16.85
CA LYS A 152 -0.17 34.93 -16.86
C LYS A 152 1.20 34.26 -16.92
N LEU A 153 1.29 33.04 -16.30
CA LEU A 153 2.54 32.29 -16.27
C LEU A 153 2.80 31.47 -17.55
N LEU A 154 1.77 31.25 -18.36
CA LEU A 154 1.84 30.47 -19.59
C LEU A 154 1.99 31.33 -20.86
N THR A 155 1.98 32.63 -20.72
CA THR A 155 2.28 33.62 -21.79
C THR A 155 3.66 34.15 -21.65
#